data_2857dbb6ce8a3d750cf0bee7f5138e71
#
_entry.id   2857dbb6ce8a3d750cf0bee7f5138e71
#
_cell.length_a   1.000
_cell.length_b   1.000
_cell.length_c   1.000
_cell.angle_alpha   90.00
_cell.angle_beta   90.00
_cell.angle_gamma   90.00
#
_symmetry.space_group_name_H-M   'P 1'
#
loop_
_entity.id
_entity.type
_entity.pdbx_description
1 polymer ?
#
loop_
_entity_poly.entity_id
_entity_poly.type
_entity_poly.pdbx_seq_one_letter_code
_entity_poly.pdbx_strand_id
1 'polypeptide(L)'
;KGKIASYDLTTTGPGGKIMSTIGLEIMGMDYWKQFARQEPVFTRDHRQLVDWVAHGKFAIGFAPETAEVALFKKEGAAILQLPPPEEGIGITTGFGGLALIDNPAHPNAAKLFINWLLSKEGLTVYTRAGDIHSRRLDVPTDFLTPEIVRQPGVKYFDTEREDFLLKEGAVYTEARAIFGVR
;
A
#
# COMPACT_ATOMS: atom_id res chain seq x y z
N LYS A 1 5.76 24.33 -0.51
CA LYS A 1 4.73 24.11 -1.51
C LYS A 1 5.33 23.56 -2.80
N GLY A 2 4.61 22.69 -3.51
CA GLY A 2 5.07 22.14 -4.79
C GLY A 2 6.32 21.23 -4.74
N LYS A 3 6.66 20.71 -3.55
CA LYS A 3 7.83 19.83 -3.37
C LYS A 3 7.47 18.36 -3.17
N ILE A 4 6.16 18.04 -3.17
CA ILE A 4 5.65 16.69 -2.92
C ILE A 4 5.04 16.16 -4.19
N ALA A 5 5.50 14.98 -4.62
CA ALA A 5 4.78 14.14 -5.55
C ALA A 5 4.08 13.03 -4.77
N SER A 6 2.90 12.62 -5.19
CA SER A 6 2.14 11.57 -4.51
C SER A 6 1.48 10.64 -5.51
N TYR A 7 1.32 9.38 -5.14
CA TYR A 7 0.35 8.55 -5.81
C TYR A 7 -1.06 9.11 -5.60
N ASP A 8 -1.95 8.93 -6.58
CA ASP A 8 -3.30 9.51 -6.54
C ASP A 8 -4.09 9.00 -5.32
N LEU A 9 -4.38 9.89 -4.39
CA LEU A 9 -5.10 9.64 -3.14
C LEU A 9 -6.62 9.75 -3.29
N THR A 10 -7.12 10.20 -4.44
CA THR A 10 -8.53 10.59 -4.63
C THR A 10 -9.39 9.49 -5.25
N THR A 11 -8.78 8.35 -5.56
CA THR A 11 -9.45 7.21 -6.20
C THR A 11 -9.32 5.94 -5.38
N THR A 12 -10.18 4.97 -5.68
CA THR A 12 -10.07 3.61 -5.14
C THR A 12 -8.72 2.99 -5.49
N GLY A 13 -8.18 2.15 -4.62
CA GLY A 13 -6.89 1.50 -4.81
C GLY A 13 -5.85 1.91 -3.75
N PRO A 14 -4.55 1.69 -4.00
CA PRO A 14 -3.51 1.87 -2.98
C PRO A 14 -3.48 3.27 -2.37
N GLY A 15 -3.55 4.31 -3.20
CA GLY A 15 -3.52 5.70 -2.73
C GLY A 15 -4.74 6.05 -1.88
N GLY A 16 -5.94 5.70 -2.33
CA GLY A 16 -7.17 5.90 -1.57
C GLY A 16 -7.19 5.12 -0.26
N LYS A 17 -6.63 3.91 -0.24
CA LYS A 17 -6.49 3.11 0.99
C LYS A 17 -5.56 3.81 2.01
N ILE A 18 -4.45 4.38 1.57
CA ILE A 18 -3.55 5.17 2.42
C ILE A 18 -4.27 6.42 2.93
N MET A 19 -5.00 7.12 2.07
CA MET A 19 -5.79 8.27 2.47
C MET A 19 -6.82 7.91 3.53
N SER A 20 -7.59 6.85 3.32
CA SER A 20 -8.59 6.37 4.28
C SER A 20 -7.96 5.96 5.60
N THR A 21 -6.82 5.27 5.57
CA THR A 21 -6.13 4.84 6.79
C THR A 21 -5.68 6.05 7.61
N ILE A 22 -5.02 7.01 7.01
CA ILE A 22 -4.55 8.21 7.72
C ILE A 22 -5.73 9.03 8.20
N GLY A 23 -6.76 9.19 7.38
CA GLY A 23 -7.94 10.00 7.71
C GLY A 23 -8.84 9.38 8.78
N LEU A 24 -9.02 8.07 8.79
CA LEU A 24 -9.94 7.40 9.70
C LEU A 24 -9.28 6.88 10.99
N GLU A 25 -8.02 6.44 10.91
CA GLU A 25 -7.39 5.69 11.99
C GLU A 25 -6.23 6.44 12.68
N ILE A 26 -5.62 7.42 12.01
CA ILE A 26 -4.34 7.99 12.47
C ILE A 26 -4.47 9.48 12.81
N MET A 27 -4.72 10.34 11.83
CA MET A 27 -4.59 11.80 11.98
C MET A 27 -5.88 12.59 11.74
N GLY A 28 -6.95 11.93 11.26
CA GLY A 28 -8.18 12.61 10.89
C GLY A 28 -8.09 13.34 9.53
N MET A 29 -9.25 13.78 9.04
CA MET A 29 -9.37 14.40 7.71
C MET A 29 -8.74 15.81 7.64
N ASP A 30 -8.56 16.48 8.75
CA ASP A 30 -7.90 17.81 8.78
C ASP A 30 -6.42 17.75 8.40
N TYR A 31 -5.75 16.61 8.61
CA TYR A 31 -4.39 16.37 8.09
C TYR A 31 -4.35 16.54 6.57
N TRP A 32 -5.33 15.99 5.85
CA TRP A 32 -5.37 16.08 4.40
C TRP A 32 -5.62 17.48 3.88
N LYS A 33 -6.38 18.31 4.60
CA LYS A 33 -6.52 19.73 4.29
C LYS A 33 -5.19 20.48 4.39
N GLN A 34 -4.36 20.13 5.40
CA GLN A 34 -3.02 20.68 5.53
C GLN A 34 -2.07 20.18 4.46
N PHE A 35 -2.17 18.88 4.12
CA PHE A 35 -1.39 18.27 3.03
C PHE A 35 -1.72 18.92 1.68
N ALA A 36 -2.99 19.18 1.38
CA ALA A 36 -3.42 19.85 0.15
C ALA A 36 -2.83 21.26 0.00
N ARG A 37 -2.64 21.99 1.12
CA ARG A 37 -1.97 23.32 1.10
C ARG A 37 -0.51 23.26 0.66
N GLN A 38 0.11 22.08 0.63
CA GLN A 38 1.46 21.87 0.09
C GLN A 38 1.46 21.74 -1.43
N GLU A 39 0.29 21.76 -2.06
CA GLU A 39 0.13 21.67 -3.52
C GLU A 39 0.83 20.42 -4.10
N PRO A 40 0.47 19.20 -3.60
CA PRO A 40 1.08 17.98 -4.11
C PRO A 40 0.70 17.73 -5.56
N VAL A 41 1.62 17.14 -6.32
CA VAL A 41 1.37 16.69 -7.69
C VAL A 41 1.07 15.20 -7.67
N PHE A 42 -0.05 14.80 -8.26
CA PHE A 42 -0.49 13.41 -8.30
C PHE A 42 -0.10 12.72 -9.60
N THR A 43 0.21 11.43 -9.49
CA THR A 43 0.37 10.49 -10.60
C THR A 43 -0.28 9.15 -10.25
N ARG A 44 -0.68 8.39 -11.28
CA ARG A 44 -1.14 6.99 -11.13
C ARG A 44 -0.10 5.98 -11.58
N ASP A 45 1.09 6.45 -11.86
CA ASP A 45 2.23 5.65 -12.26
C ASP A 45 3.25 5.62 -11.11
N HIS A 46 3.40 4.45 -10.47
CA HIS A 46 4.31 4.26 -9.35
C HIS A 46 5.77 4.48 -9.76
N ARG A 47 6.15 4.00 -10.96
CA ARG A 47 7.50 4.20 -11.49
C ARG A 47 7.79 5.67 -11.72
N GLN A 48 6.87 6.41 -12.33
CA GLN A 48 7.01 7.85 -12.54
C GLN A 48 7.15 8.62 -11.22
N LEU A 49 6.41 8.21 -10.18
CA LEU A 49 6.52 8.83 -8.86
C LEU A 49 7.93 8.71 -8.29
N VAL A 50 8.51 7.51 -8.34
CA VAL A 50 9.87 7.25 -7.84
C VAL A 50 10.92 7.93 -8.72
N ASP A 51 10.74 7.89 -10.03
CA ASP A 51 11.63 8.56 -11.01
C ASP A 51 11.73 10.07 -10.74
N TRP A 52 10.60 10.74 -10.50
CA TRP A 52 10.58 12.17 -10.19
C TRP A 52 11.40 12.54 -8.94
N VAL A 53 11.36 11.68 -7.91
CA VAL A 53 12.15 11.89 -6.69
C VAL A 53 13.62 11.55 -6.93
N ALA A 54 13.90 10.45 -7.61
CA ALA A 54 15.26 10.00 -7.92
C ALA A 54 16.04 11.03 -8.73
N HIS A 55 15.38 11.73 -9.64
CA HIS A 55 15.98 12.81 -10.46
C HIS A 55 15.82 14.21 -9.85
N GLY A 56 15.36 14.32 -8.60
CA GLY A 56 15.28 15.59 -7.87
C GLY A 56 14.20 16.57 -8.36
N LYS A 57 13.25 16.10 -9.18
CA LYS A 57 12.09 16.93 -9.59
C LYS A 57 11.20 17.28 -8.41
N PHE A 58 11.03 16.35 -7.49
CA PHE A 58 10.34 16.55 -6.20
C PHE A 58 11.24 16.08 -5.06
N ALA A 59 11.17 16.78 -3.94
CA ALA A 59 11.95 16.44 -2.77
C ALA A 59 11.37 15.24 -1.98
N ILE A 60 10.06 15.00 -2.10
CA ILE A 60 9.33 13.99 -1.34
C ILE A 60 8.40 13.23 -2.30
N GLY A 61 8.47 11.90 -2.26
CA GLY A 61 7.49 10.98 -2.84
C GLY A 61 6.59 10.43 -1.74
N PHE A 62 5.29 10.65 -1.84
CA PHE A 62 4.32 10.13 -0.90
C PHE A 62 3.55 8.96 -1.50
N ALA A 63 3.38 7.89 -0.73
CA ALA A 63 2.72 6.64 -1.15
C ALA A 63 3.36 5.94 -2.38
N PRO A 64 4.70 5.84 -2.47
CA PRO A 64 5.32 5.05 -3.53
C PRO A 64 5.06 3.56 -3.32
N GLU A 65 5.14 2.78 -4.38
CA GLU A 65 5.21 1.32 -4.25
C GLU A 65 6.61 0.89 -3.83
N THR A 66 6.69 0.04 -2.79
CA THR A 66 7.97 -0.39 -2.21
C THR A 66 8.86 -1.11 -3.22
N ALA A 67 8.27 -1.93 -4.10
CA ALA A 67 9.01 -2.65 -5.14
C ALA A 67 9.70 -1.69 -6.12
N GLU A 68 9.04 -0.61 -6.53
CA GLU A 68 9.64 0.41 -7.40
C GLU A 68 10.77 1.16 -6.69
N VAL A 69 10.58 1.51 -5.41
CA VAL A 69 11.65 2.13 -4.61
C VAL A 69 12.87 1.21 -4.52
N ALA A 70 12.66 -0.08 -4.25
CA ALA A 70 13.74 -1.06 -4.17
C ALA A 70 14.49 -1.20 -5.51
N LEU A 71 13.76 -1.20 -6.64
CA LEU A 71 14.35 -1.26 -7.97
C LEU A 71 15.26 -0.06 -8.24
N PHE A 72 14.79 1.16 -8.02
CA PHE A 72 15.58 2.37 -8.21
C PHE A 72 16.82 2.45 -7.30
N LYS A 73 16.68 2.00 -6.03
CA LYS A 73 17.84 1.88 -5.12
C LYS A 73 18.88 0.90 -5.65
N LYS A 74 18.46 -0.24 -6.20
CA LYS A 74 19.32 -1.24 -6.83
C LYS A 74 20.02 -0.70 -8.07
N GLU A 75 19.37 0.19 -8.81
CA GLU A 75 19.94 0.90 -9.98
C GLU A 75 20.86 2.07 -9.56
N GLY A 76 21.05 2.31 -8.27
CA GLY A 76 21.97 3.32 -7.73
C GLY A 76 21.34 4.70 -7.46
N ALA A 77 20.02 4.83 -7.50
CA ALA A 77 19.36 6.08 -7.17
C ALA A 77 19.58 6.48 -5.70
N ALA A 78 19.95 7.73 -5.45
CA ALA A 78 20.21 8.29 -4.13
C ALA A 78 18.88 8.70 -3.45
N ILE A 79 17.98 7.75 -3.22
CA ILE A 79 16.69 7.96 -2.54
C ILE A 79 16.68 7.28 -1.18
N LEU A 80 16.09 7.97 -0.19
CA LEU A 80 15.88 7.45 1.15
C LEU A 80 14.42 7.05 1.31
N GLN A 81 14.19 5.79 1.67
CA GLN A 81 12.87 5.35 2.12
C GLN A 81 12.78 5.55 3.63
N LEU A 82 11.78 6.31 4.06
CA LEU A 82 11.53 6.51 5.48
C LEU A 82 10.88 5.26 6.10
N PRO A 83 11.18 4.94 7.36
CA PRO A 83 10.50 3.88 8.08
C PRO A 83 9.00 4.20 8.25
N PRO A 84 8.17 3.20 8.61
CA PRO A 84 6.79 3.45 9.01
C PRO A 84 6.72 4.53 10.10
N PRO A 85 5.73 5.44 10.04
CA PRO A 85 5.57 6.47 11.05
C PRO A 85 5.18 5.88 12.42
N GLU A 86 5.52 6.57 13.49
CA GLU A 86 5.21 6.15 14.87
C GLU A 86 3.70 6.03 15.12
N GLU A 87 2.90 6.83 14.43
CA GLU A 87 1.44 6.81 14.51
C GLU A 87 0.85 5.54 13.94
N GLY A 88 1.58 4.83 13.08
CA GLY A 88 1.20 3.56 12.50
C GLY A 88 1.01 3.59 10.99
N ILE A 89 0.73 2.42 10.43
CA ILE A 89 0.53 2.20 9.00
C ILE A 89 -0.63 1.23 8.76
N GLY A 90 -1.32 1.38 7.64
CA GLY A 90 -2.35 0.43 7.23
C GLY A 90 -1.77 -0.91 6.79
N ILE A 91 -2.45 -1.97 7.14
CA ILE A 91 -2.24 -3.31 6.59
C ILE A 91 -3.43 -3.67 5.73
N THR A 92 -3.19 -4.05 4.51
CA THR A 92 -4.22 -4.52 3.57
C THR A 92 -3.88 -5.93 3.10
N THR A 93 -4.89 -6.68 2.69
CA THR A 93 -4.68 -7.92 1.93
C THR A 93 -4.14 -7.60 0.53
N GLY A 94 -4.32 -6.38 0.07
CA GLY A 94 -3.86 -5.91 -1.23
C GLY A 94 -4.26 -6.87 -2.35
N PHE A 95 -3.28 -7.26 -3.15
CA PHE A 95 -3.44 -8.26 -4.21
C PHE A 95 -3.42 -9.71 -3.71
N GLY A 96 -3.41 -9.95 -2.39
CA GLY A 96 -3.29 -11.27 -1.77
C GLY A 96 -4.60 -11.90 -1.32
N GLY A 97 -5.74 -11.32 -1.66
CA GLY A 97 -7.05 -11.90 -1.35
C GLY A 97 -7.37 -13.10 -2.24
N LEU A 98 -7.80 -14.22 -1.64
CA LEU A 98 -8.29 -15.39 -2.36
C LEU A 98 -9.79 -15.55 -2.14
N ALA A 99 -10.51 -15.80 -3.21
CA ALA A 99 -11.92 -16.15 -3.16
C ALA A 99 -12.22 -17.36 -4.08
N LEU A 100 -12.99 -18.28 -3.57
CA LEU A 100 -13.56 -19.32 -4.43
C LEU A 100 -14.85 -18.74 -5.04
N ILE A 101 -14.87 -18.62 -6.36
CA ILE A 101 -16.08 -18.17 -7.06
C ILE A 101 -17.18 -19.22 -6.97
N ASP A 102 -18.43 -18.76 -6.96
CA ASP A 102 -19.56 -19.66 -7.01
C ASP A 102 -19.59 -20.42 -8.36
N ASN A 103 -19.93 -21.71 -8.29
CA ASN A 103 -20.01 -22.58 -9.46
C ASN A 103 -18.77 -22.55 -10.41
N PRO A 104 -17.54 -22.81 -9.90
CA PRO A 104 -16.36 -22.82 -10.74
C PRO A 104 -16.34 -24.03 -11.68
N ALA A 105 -15.74 -23.89 -12.86
CA ALA A 105 -15.67 -24.97 -13.86
C ALA A 105 -14.99 -26.24 -13.32
N HIS A 106 -14.03 -26.10 -12.42
CA HIS A 106 -13.26 -27.20 -11.83
C HIS A 106 -13.17 -27.05 -10.29
N PRO A 107 -14.27 -27.29 -9.52
CA PRO A 107 -14.33 -27.00 -8.10
C PRO A 107 -13.27 -27.73 -7.27
N ASN A 108 -12.99 -29.00 -7.59
CA ASN A 108 -11.99 -29.78 -6.86
C ASN A 108 -10.56 -29.30 -7.11
N ALA A 109 -10.24 -28.93 -8.35
CA ALA A 109 -8.93 -28.34 -8.69
C ALA A 109 -8.74 -26.97 -8.02
N ALA A 110 -9.77 -26.12 -8.02
CA ALA A 110 -9.74 -24.84 -7.34
C ALA A 110 -9.50 -25.00 -5.82
N LYS A 111 -10.22 -25.91 -5.17
CA LYS A 111 -10.02 -26.22 -3.74
C LYS A 111 -8.63 -26.76 -3.46
N LEU A 112 -8.12 -27.67 -4.29
CA LEU A 112 -6.78 -28.22 -4.15
C LEU A 112 -5.71 -27.12 -4.26
N PHE A 113 -5.83 -26.27 -5.27
CA PHE A 113 -4.93 -25.12 -5.45
C PHE A 113 -4.96 -24.14 -4.27
N ILE A 114 -6.14 -23.75 -3.80
CA ILE A 114 -6.31 -22.86 -2.65
C ILE A 114 -5.68 -23.47 -1.39
N ASN A 115 -5.92 -24.75 -1.12
CA ASN A 115 -5.36 -25.44 0.03
C ASN A 115 -3.83 -25.52 -0.04
N TRP A 116 -3.26 -25.80 -1.22
CA TRP A 116 -1.82 -25.76 -1.40
C TRP A 116 -1.26 -24.35 -1.25
N LEU A 117 -1.86 -23.36 -1.91
CA LEU A 117 -1.36 -21.97 -1.86
C LEU A 117 -1.38 -21.41 -0.43
N LEU A 118 -2.41 -21.74 0.36
CA LEU A 118 -2.52 -21.30 1.77
C LEU A 118 -1.68 -22.16 2.73
N SER A 119 -1.02 -23.22 2.26
CA SER A 119 -0.04 -23.95 3.07
C SER A 119 1.21 -23.09 3.34
N LYS A 120 2.03 -23.50 4.31
CA LYS A 120 3.33 -22.85 4.56
C LYS A 120 4.20 -22.86 3.31
N GLU A 121 4.26 -24.01 2.62
CA GLU A 121 5.04 -24.20 1.40
C GLU A 121 4.55 -23.27 0.27
N GLY A 122 3.26 -23.32 -0.06
CA GLY A 122 2.68 -22.50 -1.12
C GLY A 122 2.85 -21.00 -0.87
N LEU A 123 2.58 -20.55 0.36
CA LEU A 123 2.79 -19.13 0.72
C LEU A 123 4.27 -18.75 0.73
N THR A 124 5.19 -19.64 1.09
CA THR A 124 6.63 -19.35 1.00
C THR A 124 7.04 -19.12 -0.45
N VAL A 125 6.56 -19.95 -1.39
CA VAL A 125 6.82 -19.75 -2.83
C VAL A 125 6.23 -18.45 -3.32
N TYR A 126 4.96 -18.19 -2.99
CA TYR A 126 4.23 -16.99 -3.42
C TYR A 126 4.86 -15.69 -2.90
N THR A 127 5.16 -15.63 -1.61
CA THR A 127 5.73 -14.45 -0.97
C THR A 127 7.15 -14.16 -1.45
N ARG A 128 7.94 -15.21 -1.69
CA ARG A 128 9.28 -15.08 -2.25
C ARG A 128 9.26 -14.55 -3.68
N ALA A 129 8.33 -15.02 -4.51
CA ALA A 129 8.22 -14.58 -5.90
C ALA A 129 7.73 -13.13 -6.04
N GLY A 130 6.86 -12.69 -5.12
CA GLY A 130 6.26 -11.37 -5.16
C GLY A 130 6.89 -10.31 -4.24
N ASP A 131 7.91 -10.68 -3.43
CA ASP A 131 8.44 -9.84 -2.36
C ASP A 131 7.30 -9.28 -1.47
N ILE A 132 6.40 -10.17 -1.02
CA ILE A 132 5.18 -9.84 -0.31
C ILE A 132 5.19 -10.51 1.07
N HIS A 133 4.85 -9.76 2.11
CA HIS A 133 4.75 -10.30 3.47
C HIS A 133 3.50 -11.16 3.65
N SER A 134 3.65 -12.40 4.14
CA SER A 134 2.52 -13.26 4.48
C SER A 134 1.84 -12.83 5.78
N ARG A 135 0.53 -13.06 5.88
CA ARG A 135 -0.21 -12.98 7.16
C ARG A 135 -0.03 -14.23 8.03
N ARG A 136 0.46 -15.35 7.46
CA ARG A 136 0.83 -16.54 8.24
C ARG A 136 2.14 -16.27 8.97
N LEU A 137 2.16 -16.54 10.27
CA LEU A 137 3.31 -16.26 11.14
C LEU A 137 4.47 -17.26 10.98
N ASP A 138 4.20 -18.43 10.39
CA ASP A 138 5.17 -19.49 10.21
C ASP A 138 5.83 -19.52 8.82
N VAL A 139 5.50 -18.53 7.95
CA VAL A 139 6.20 -18.33 6.67
C VAL A 139 7.48 -17.54 6.92
N PRO A 140 8.64 -18.01 6.42
CA PRO A 140 9.91 -17.30 6.56
C PRO A 140 9.87 -15.90 5.94
N THR A 141 10.62 -14.97 6.53
CA THR A 141 10.74 -13.58 6.06
C THR A 141 12.17 -13.16 5.74
N ASP A 142 13.13 -14.08 5.87
CA ASP A 142 14.58 -13.88 5.69
C ASP A 142 14.99 -13.51 4.26
N PHE A 143 14.11 -13.77 3.30
CA PHE A 143 14.30 -13.44 1.88
C PHE A 143 13.60 -12.16 1.43
N LEU A 144 12.80 -11.53 2.31
CA LEU A 144 12.04 -10.34 1.98
C LEU A 144 12.88 -9.07 2.11
N THR A 145 12.53 -8.07 1.32
CA THR A 145 13.04 -6.71 1.50
C THR A 145 12.74 -6.22 2.92
N PRO A 146 13.77 -5.77 3.69
CA PRO A 146 13.58 -5.45 5.11
C PRO A 146 12.45 -4.47 5.41
N GLU A 147 12.21 -3.52 4.50
CA GLU A 147 11.21 -2.47 4.64
C GLU A 147 9.76 -2.98 4.59
N ILE A 148 9.52 -4.16 4.01
CA ILE A 148 8.18 -4.77 3.96
C ILE A 148 7.93 -5.75 5.11
N VAL A 149 8.98 -6.15 5.82
CA VAL A 149 8.85 -7.02 6.99
C VAL A 149 8.26 -6.21 8.14
N ARG A 150 7.24 -6.77 8.81
CA ARG A 150 6.62 -6.11 9.97
C ARG A 150 7.66 -5.83 11.04
N GLN A 151 7.74 -4.59 11.46
CA GLN A 151 8.67 -4.14 12.47
C GLN A 151 8.05 -4.26 13.87
N PRO A 152 8.80 -4.75 14.86
CA PRO A 152 8.37 -4.71 16.25
C PRO A 152 8.11 -3.27 16.71
N GLY A 153 7.01 -3.07 17.44
CA GLY A 153 6.65 -1.74 17.98
C GLY A 153 5.89 -0.83 17.01
N VAL A 154 5.84 -1.15 15.73
CA VAL A 154 5.01 -0.40 14.75
C VAL A 154 3.55 -0.82 14.90
N LYS A 155 2.66 0.17 14.98
CA LYS A 155 1.21 -0.06 14.99
C LYS A 155 0.70 -0.32 13.58
N TYR A 156 -0.01 -1.42 13.39
CA TYR A 156 -0.62 -1.79 12.11
C TYR A 156 -2.13 -1.79 12.23
N PHE A 157 -2.80 -1.06 11.33
CA PHE A 157 -4.26 -0.99 11.26
C PHE A 157 -4.78 -1.97 10.20
N ASP A 158 -5.75 -2.81 10.58
CA ASP A 158 -6.44 -3.68 9.61
C ASP A 158 -7.45 -2.87 8.81
N THR A 159 -7.14 -2.63 7.56
CA THR A 159 -7.95 -1.83 6.63
C THR A 159 -8.97 -2.66 5.84
N GLU A 160 -9.09 -3.95 6.16
CA GLU A 160 -10.06 -4.85 5.54
C GLU A 160 -11.25 -5.16 6.46
N ARG A 161 -11.34 -4.49 7.61
CA ARG A 161 -12.51 -4.60 8.49
C ARG A 161 -13.73 -3.98 7.81
N GLU A 162 -14.89 -4.59 8.00
CA GLU A 162 -16.15 -4.13 7.41
C GLU A 162 -16.49 -2.69 7.79
N ASP A 163 -16.32 -2.30 9.05
CA ASP A 163 -16.57 -0.95 9.54
C ASP A 163 -15.65 0.11 8.89
N PHE A 164 -14.43 -0.28 8.52
CA PHE A 164 -13.51 0.57 7.77
C PHE A 164 -13.95 0.71 6.32
N LEU A 165 -14.24 -0.41 5.65
CA LEU A 165 -14.64 -0.45 4.24
C LEU A 165 -15.93 0.35 3.99
N LEU A 166 -16.90 0.28 4.90
CA LEU A 166 -18.14 1.05 4.82
C LEU A 166 -17.93 2.57 4.85
N LYS A 167 -16.85 3.05 5.48
CA LYS A 167 -16.51 4.48 5.58
C LYS A 167 -15.69 4.99 4.40
N GLU A 168 -15.00 4.13 3.67
CA GLU A 168 -14.08 4.54 2.59
C GLU A 168 -14.75 5.38 1.50
N GLY A 169 -16.00 5.06 1.13
CA GLY A 169 -16.73 5.81 0.11
C GLY A 169 -16.92 7.29 0.47
N ALA A 170 -17.17 7.58 1.74
CA ALA A 170 -17.27 8.96 2.24
C ALA A 170 -15.92 9.66 2.21
N VAL A 171 -14.84 8.95 2.58
CA VAL A 171 -13.47 9.49 2.52
C VAL A 171 -13.08 9.86 1.11
N TYR A 172 -13.37 9.03 0.11
CA TYR A 172 -13.07 9.34 -1.29
C TYR A 172 -13.83 10.57 -1.80
N THR A 173 -15.07 10.75 -1.35
CA THR A 173 -15.86 11.94 -1.69
C THR A 173 -15.23 13.20 -1.09
N GLU A 174 -14.85 13.15 0.19
CA GLU A 174 -14.19 14.26 0.87
C GLU A 174 -12.79 14.53 0.29
N ALA A 175 -12.05 13.48 -0.08
CA ALA A 175 -10.75 13.59 -0.73
C ALA A 175 -10.81 14.42 -2.01
N ARG A 176 -11.76 14.10 -2.88
CA ARG A 176 -11.96 14.87 -4.13
C ARG A 176 -12.26 16.33 -3.85
N ALA A 177 -13.09 16.62 -2.84
CA ALA A 177 -13.38 18.00 -2.45
C ALA A 177 -12.12 18.72 -1.92
N ILE A 178 -11.34 18.07 -1.07
CA ILE A 178 -10.10 18.63 -0.49
C ILE A 178 -9.07 18.96 -1.58
N PHE A 179 -8.88 18.06 -2.55
CA PHE A 179 -7.88 18.22 -3.61
C PHE A 179 -8.41 18.88 -4.88
N GLY A 180 -9.68 19.27 -4.92
CA GLY A 180 -10.29 19.96 -6.08
C GLY A 180 -10.42 19.08 -7.34
N VAL A 181 -10.49 17.76 -7.17
CA VAL A 181 -10.65 16.79 -8.27
C VAL A 181 -12.15 16.55 -8.51
N ARG A 182 -12.58 16.72 -9.76
CA ARG A 182 -13.98 16.47 -10.20
C ARG A 182 -14.21 15.04 -10.67
#